data_11503478bdb1635177d687efb8e1ef88
#
_entry.id   11503478bdb1635177d687efb8e1ef88
#
_cell.length_a   1.000
_cell.length_b   1.000
_cell.length_c   1.000
_cell.angle_alpha   90.00
_cell.angle_beta   90.00
_cell.angle_gamma   90.00
#
_symmetry.space_group_name_H-M   'P 1'
#
loop_
_entity.id
_entity.type
_entity.pdbx_description
1 polymer ?
#
loop_
_entity_poly.entity_id
_entity_poly.type
_entity_poly.pdbx_seq_one_letter_code
_entity_poly.pdbx_strand_id
1 'polypeptide(L)' 'MYIHVKVTAGASRESLKKKKEDHFEVSVKEKAEMNMANTRVLELVASHFKVPANKVRIVNGHHHPSKLLIIEDSPC' A
#
# COMPACT_ATOMS: atom_id res chain seq x y z
N MET A 1 6.80 11.47 2.42
CA MET A 1 7.26 10.75 1.23
C MET A 1 6.07 10.17 0.49
N TYR A 2 5.97 10.42 -0.78
CA TYR A 2 4.87 9.91 -1.61
C TYR A 2 5.34 8.72 -2.42
N ILE A 3 4.51 7.69 -2.50
CA ILE A 3 4.79 6.54 -3.36
C ILE A 3 3.54 6.20 -4.17
N HIS A 4 3.77 5.61 -5.34
CA HIS A 4 2.70 5.09 -6.18
C HIS A 4 2.65 3.58 -6.01
N VAL A 5 1.47 3.05 -5.73
CA VAL A 5 1.29 1.63 -5.50
C VAL A 5 0.22 1.11 -6.43
N LYS A 6 0.55 0.08 -7.19
CA LYS A 6 -0.42 -0.64 -8.00
C LYS A 6 -0.85 -1.87 -7.23
N VAL A 7 -2.15 -2.00 -6.99
CA VAL A 7 -2.71 -3.03 -6.12
C VAL A 7 -3.48 -4.04 -6.95
N THR A 8 -3.20 -5.32 -6.70
CA THR A 8 -4.01 -6.42 -7.23
C THR A 8 -4.73 -7.06 -6.05
N ALA A 9 -6.04 -6.88 -6.00
CA ALA A 9 -6.87 -7.46 -4.95
C ALA A 9 -7.33 -8.86 -5.37
N GLY A 10 -7.63 -9.70 -4.39
CA GLY A 10 -8.09 -11.06 -4.66
C GLY A 10 -7.03 -11.95 -5.26
N ALA A 11 -5.77 -11.67 -5.03
CA ALA A 11 -4.67 -12.46 -5.54
C ALA A 11 -4.55 -13.78 -4.75
N SER A 12 -3.88 -14.76 -5.36
CA SER A 12 -3.69 -16.04 -4.70
C SER A 12 -2.68 -15.97 -3.55
N ARG A 13 -1.82 -14.97 -3.56
CA ARG A 13 -0.87 -14.75 -2.45
C ARG A 13 -0.49 -13.29 -2.37
N GLU A 14 -0.01 -12.91 -1.20
CA GLU A 14 0.44 -11.55 -0.97
C GLU A 14 1.87 -11.37 -1.47
N SER A 15 2.14 -10.20 -2.03
CA SER A 15 3.50 -9.84 -2.42
C SER A 15 3.62 -8.33 -2.49
N LEU A 16 4.84 -7.87 -2.34
CA LEU A 16 5.18 -6.46 -2.51
C LEU A 16 6.46 -6.41 -3.32
N LYS A 17 6.42 -5.70 -4.44
CA LYS A 17 7.58 -5.55 -5.32
C LYS A 17 7.86 -4.08 -5.55
N LYS A 18 9.12 -3.72 -5.39
CA LYS A 18 9.57 -2.37 -5.71
C LYS A 18 9.94 -2.31 -7.19
N LYS A 19 9.23 -1.47 -7.94
CA LYS A 19 9.49 -1.28 -9.37
C LYS A 19 10.47 -0.15 -9.63
N LYS A 20 10.30 0.96 -8.93
CA LYS A 20 11.18 2.13 -8.97
C LYS A 20 11.26 2.68 -7.56
N GLU A 21 12.03 3.74 -7.37
CA GLU A 21 12.20 4.30 -6.04
C GLU A 21 10.88 4.65 -5.36
N ASP A 22 9.92 5.14 -6.14
CA ASP A 22 8.63 5.56 -5.61
C ASP A 22 7.46 4.80 -6.21
N HIS A 23 7.72 3.67 -6.87
CA HIS A 23 6.68 2.85 -7.50
C HIS A 23 6.77 1.42 -6.99
N PHE A 24 5.64 0.91 -6.52
CA PHE A 24 5.55 -0.44 -5.97
C PHE A 24 4.37 -1.18 -6.57
N GLU A 25 4.47 -2.50 -6.62
CA GLU A 25 3.33 -3.36 -6.95
C GLU A 25 3.03 -4.22 -5.74
N VAL A 26 1.78 -4.23 -5.32
CA VAL A 26 1.34 -4.98 -4.14
C VAL A 26 0.20 -5.89 -4.56
N SER A 27 0.29 -7.16 -4.20
CA SER A 27 -0.81 -8.13 -4.36
C SER A 27 -1.31 -8.51 -2.98
N VAL A 28 -2.62 -8.53 -2.81
CA VAL A 28 -3.24 -8.90 -1.55
C VAL A 28 -4.31 -9.95 -1.80
N LYS A 29 -4.53 -10.82 -0.83
CA LYS A 29 -5.55 -11.86 -0.92
C LYS A 29 -6.95 -11.29 -0.70
N GLU A 30 -7.05 -10.23 0.08
CA GLU A 30 -8.32 -9.57 0.37
C GLU A 30 -8.95 -9.03 -0.90
N LYS A 31 -10.28 -9.09 -0.96
CA LYS A 31 -11.03 -8.50 -2.06
C LYS A 31 -11.09 -7.00 -1.89
N ALA A 32 -11.31 -6.29 -3.00
CA ALA A 32 -11.43 -4.83 -2.96
C ALA A 32 -12.83 -4.42 -2.45
N GLU A 33 -13.23 -4.95 -1.31
CA GLU A 33 -14.52 -4.69 -0.70
C GLU A 33 -14.32 -4.16 0.71
N MET A 34 -15.14 -3.19 1.12
CA MET A 34 -15.17 -2.65 2.48
C MET A 34 -13.78 -2.20 2.95
N ASN A 35 -12.96 -1.71 2.05
CA ASN A 35 -11.60 -1.24 2.32
C ASN A 35 -10.66 -2.32 2.86
N MET A 36 -11.01 -3.59 2.74
CA MET A 36 -10.16 -4.67 3.26
C MET A 36 -8.80 -4.70 2.55
N ALA A 37 -8.83 -4.61 1.22
CA ALA A 37 -7.59 -4.60 0.47
C ALA A 37 -6.75 -3.36 0.79
N ASN A 38 -7.39 -2.21 0.93
CA ASN A 38 -6.69 -0.97 1.26
C ASN A 38 -5.98 -1.07 2.61
N THR A 39 -6.67 -1.61 3.62
CA THR A 39 -6.08 -1.80 4.94
C THR A 39 -4.85 -2.71 4.85
N ARG A 40 -4.97 -3.80 4.12
CA ARG A 40 -3.85 -4.73 3.99
C ARG A 40 -2.67 -4.11 3.25
N VAL A 41 -2.96 -3.30 2.22
CA VAL A 41 -1.91 -2.58 1.50
C VAL A 41 -1.14 -1.66 2.45
N LEU A 42 -1.85 -0.92 3.29
CA LEU A 42 -1.20 -0.05 4.26
C LEU A 42 -0.30 -0.82 5.21
N GLU A 43 -0.77 -1.98 5.68
CA GLU A 43 0.04 -2.82 6.57
C GLU A 43 1.30 -3.33 5.88
N LEU A 44 1.17 -3.80 4.64
CA LEU A 44 2.32 -4.32 3.90
C LEU A 44 3.35 -3.22 3.61
N VAL A 45 2.89 -2.06 3.19
CA VAL A 45 3.78 -0.93 2.91
C VAL A 45 4.46 -0.47 4.18
N ALA A 46 3.71 -0.34 5.28
CA ALA A 46 4.28 0.08 6.55
C ALA A 46 5.36 -0.91 7.01
N SER A 47 5.12 -2.19 6.86
CA SER A 47 6.09 -3.22 7.22
C SER A 47 7.35 -3.10 6.37
N HIS A 48 7.19 -2.84 5.07
CA HIS A 48 8.33 -2.67 4.17
C HIS A 48 9.22 -1.51 4.59
N PHE A 49 8.59 -0.39 4.99
CA PHE A 49 9.32 0.81 5.40
C PHE A 49 9.64 0.82 6.89
N LYS A 50 9.24 -0.22 7.63
CA LYS A 50 9.51 -0.36 9.06
C LYS A 50 8.93 0.80 9.87
N VAL A 51 7.71 1.19 9.54
CA VAL A 51 6.96 2.24 10.25
C VAL A 51 5.63 1.67 10.69
N PRO A 52 4.98 2.28 11.69
CA PRO A 52 3.63 1.86 12.07
C PRO A 52 2.64 2.10 10.93
N ALA A 53 1.60 1.25 10.84
CA ALA A 53 0.61 1.37 9.78
C ALA A 53 -0.11 2.72 9.80
N ASN A 54 -0.24 3.33 10.97
CA ASN A 54 -0.90 4.64 11.07
C ASN A 54 -0.06 5.78 10.50
N LYS A 55 1.17 5.51 10.09
CA LYS A 55 2.02 6.48 9.40
C LYS A 55 1.89 6.41 7.89
N VAL A 56 1.11 5.47 7.39
CA VAL A 56 0.89 5.30 5.95
C VAL A 56 -0.57 5.59 5.66
N ARG A 57 -0.82 6.45 4.68
CA ARG A 57 -2.19 6.84 4.31
C ARG A 57 -2.35 6.86 2.80
N ILE A 58 -3.55 6.53 2.34
CA ILE A 58 -3.90 6.65 0.93
C ILE A 58 -4.38 8.08 0.71
N VAL A 59 -3.71 8.79 -0.17
CA VAL A 59 -4.03 10.19 -0.48
C VAL A 59 -5.00 10.26 -1.65
N ASN A 60 -4.86 9.36 -2.61
CA ASN A 60 -5.67 9.36 -3.81
C ASN A 60 -5.80 7.92 -4.33
N GLY A 61 -6.86 7.69 -5.10
CA GLY A 61 -7.07 6.39 -5.73
C GLY A 61 -7.66 5.32 -4.81
N HIS A 62 -8.48 5.70 -3.84
CA HIS A 62 -9.08 4.73 -2.90
C HIS A 62 -9.83 3.61 -3.61
N HIS A 63 -10.45 3.90 -4.75
CA HIS A 63 -11.21 2.91 -5.51
C HIS A 63 -10.53 2.52 -6.82
N HIS A 64 -9.29 2.91 -6.99
CA HIS A 64 -8.49 2.58 -8.16
C HIS A 64 -7.44 1.55 -7.82
N PRO A 65 -7.03 0.69 -8.78
CA PRO A 65 -5.91 -0.20 -8.54
C PRO A 65 -4.59 0.56 -8.37
N SER A 66 -4.47 1.74 -8.99
CA SER A 66 -3.30 2.59 -8.78
C SER A 66 -3.61 3.61 -7.70
N LYS A 67 -2.82 3.62 -6.64
CA LYS A 67 -3.04 4.46 -5.47
C LYS A 67 -1.82 5.31 -5.20
N LEU A 68 -2.07 6.52 -4.68
CA LEU A 68 -1.01 7.39 -4.19
C LEU A 68 -1.03 7.33 -2.67
N LEU A 69 0.07 6.93 -2.09
CA LEU A 69 0.21 6.82 -0.64
C LEU A 69 1.22 7.82 -0.14
N ILE A 70 1.00 8.30 1.08
CA ILE A 70 1.98 9.10 1.80
C ILE A 70 2.47 8.30 2.99
N ILE A 71 3.78 8.31 3.18
CA ILE A 71 4.42 7.70 4.34
C ILE A 71 4.98 8.83 5.17
N GLU A 72 4.45 8.96 6.37
CA GLU A 72 4.94 9.97 7.31
C GLU A 72 6.18 9.41 7.98
N ASP A 73 7.31 9.94 7.57
CA ASP A 73 8.57 9.59 8.18
C ASP A 73 8.69 10.45 9.41
N SER A 74 8.59 9.82 10.56
CA SER A 74 8.63 10.55 11.82
C SER A 74 10.03 10.47 12.40
N PRO A 75 10.85 11.47 12.18
CA PRO A 75 12.12 11.53 12.88
C PRO A 75 11.83 11.78 14.34
N CYS A 76 12.21 10.92 15.17
CA CYS A 76 12.05 11.11 16.60
C CYS A 76 12.92 12.23 17.08
#